data_650ea5d307bcc6e535c349b90acd2359
#
_entry.id   650ea5d307bcc6e535c349b90acd2359
#
_cell.length_a   1.000
_cell.length_b   1.000
_cell.length_c   1.000
_cell.angle_alpha   90.00
_cell.angle_beta   90.00
_cell.angle_gamma   90.00
#
_symmetry.space_group_name_H-M   'P 1'
#
loop_
_entity.id
_entity.type
_entity.pdbx_description
1 polymer ?
#
loop_
_entity_poly.entity_id
_entity_poly.type
_entity_poly.pdbx_seq_one_letter_code
_entity_poly.pdbx_strand_id
1 'polypeptide(L)'
;MIRMEGQSNSIAIMCVVINVTLMYSFQIKGKIKIMGLFTGNFYSKNLRMTTQINVIFPDVSNDVTPLYEGTPKVLYLLHGLSGNSDEWTRFSKIEYYAKKYNFIIIMPEVQRSFYTTGKVGIDYFHYVADELPAICGKWFHLDQRRENTFIAGESMGGYGAVKIALNRPEKYEAVASLSGVLDYVGFTEMVLAGNWEDMSPQEIQSFHGEAGKPEEWENPLFLVEKLAKDENRPRLIQFCGTE
;
A
#
# COMPACT_ATOMS: atom_id res chain seq x y z
N MET A 1 31.45 25.13 -39.89
CA MET A 1 32.07 25.50 -38.61
C MET A 1 31.18 26.55 -37.96
N ILE A 2 30.20 26.15 -37.19
CA ILE A 2 29.38 27.03 -36.36
C ILE A 2 29.43 26.50 -34.96
N ARG A 3 30.06 27.24 -34.09
CA ARG A 3 30.19 27.03 -32.65
C ARG A 3 28.84 27.38 -32.00
N MET A 4 28.25 26.50 -31.26
CA MET A 4 27.19 26.85 -30.31
C MET A 4 27.68 26.53 -28.91
N GLU A 5 28.00 27.59 -28.19
CA GLU A 5 28.21 27.61 -26.76
C GLU A 5 26.85 27.56 -26.04
N GLY A 6 26.80 26.84 -24.96
CA GLY A 6 25.99 27.33 -23.88
C GLY A 6 25.01 26.38 -23.24
N GLN A 7 25.31 26.12 -22.02
CA GLN A 7 24.43 25.76 -20.90
C GLN A 7 24.04 24.28 -20.73
N SER A 8 24.83 23.67 -19.89
CA SER A 8 24.57 22.49 -19.12
C SER A 8 23.31 22.68 -18.25
N ASN A 9 22.21 22.09 -18.71
CA ASN A 9 21.11 21.72 -17.80
C ASN A 9 20.95 20.23 -17.93
N SER A 10 21.50 19.50 -16.98
CA SER A 10 21.29 18.07 -16.81
C SER A 10 19.84 17.82 -16.39
N ILE A 11 18.95 17.78 -17.38
CA ILE A 11 17.62 17.20 -17.18
C ILE A 11 17.86 15.70 -17.18
N ALA A 12 17.90 15.10 -15.99
CA ALA A 12 17.76 13.68 -15.83
C ALA A 12 16.37 13.30 -16.37
N ILE A 13 16.34 12.83 -17.61
CA ILE A 13 15.12 12.25 -18.19
C ILE A 13 14.91 10.93 -17.46
N MET A 14 14.06 10.99 -16.45
CA MET A 14 13.50 9.81 -15.80
C MET A 14 12.52 9.21 -16.82
N CYS A 15 12.93 8.18 -17.56
CA CYS A 15 12.04 7.42 -18.44
C CYS A 15 10.99 6.73 -17.58
N VAL A 16 9.88 7.39 -17.32
CA VAL A 16 8.65 6.77 -16.85
C VAL A 16 8.00 6.15 -18.08
N VAL A 17 8.15 4.84 -18.29
CA VAL A 17 7.36 4.13 -19.29
C VAL A 17 5.95 4.01 -18.73
N ILE A 18 5.12 4.98 -19.08
CA ILE A 18 3.70 4.96 -18.75
C ILE A 18 3.01 4.11 -19.82
N ASN A 19 2.69 2.86 -19.49
CA ASN A 19 1.76 2.07 -20.29
C ASN A 19 0.34 2.56 -19.98
N VAL A 20 -0.08 3.62 -20.68
CA VAL A 20 -1.47 4.06 -20.64
C VAL A 20 -2.23 3.24 -21.68
N THR A 21 -2.92 2.20 -21.23
CA THR A 21 -3.90 1.53 -22.07
C THR A 21 -5.14 2.43 -22.11
N LEU A 22 -5.12 3.43 -23.02
CA LEU A 22 -6.29 4.24 -23.36
C LEU A 22 -7.24 3.37 -24.18
N MET A 23 -8.25 2.82 -23.56
CA MET A 23 -9.41 2.30 -24.27
C MET A 23 -10.24 3.49 -24.77
N TYR A 24 -10.09 3.82 -26.06
CA TYR A 24 -11.01 4.73 -26.76
C TYR A 24 -12.38 4.06 -26.85
N SER A 25 -13.34 4.50 -26.08
CA SER A 25 -14.75 4.16 -26.29
C SER A 25 -15.38 5.19 -27.22
N PHE A 26 -16.07 4.69 -28.25
CA PHE A 26 -16.84 5.43 -29.25
C PHE A 26 -17.77 6.47 -28.60
N GLN A 27 -17.79 7.69 -29.17
CA GLN A 27 -18.77 8.73 -28.83
C GLN A 27 -20.18 8.31 -29.23
N ILE A 28 -20.95 7.88 -28.26
CA ILE A 28 -22.41 7.96 -28.29
C ILE A 28 -22.79 9.15 -27.40
N LYS A 29 -23.76 9.98 -27.82
CA LYS A 29 -24.30 11.10 -27.05
C LYS A 29 -24.73 10.62 -25.65
N GLY A 30 -23.82 10.62 -24.69
CA GLY A 30 -23.96 10.19 -23.32
C GLY A 30 -22.66 10.51 -22.60
N LYS A 31 -22.74 10.95 -21.36
CA LYS A 31 -21.58 11.33 -20.53
C LYS A 31 -20.49 10.28 -20.65
N ILE A 32 -19.26 10.70 -20.91
CA ILE A 32 -18.09 9.84 -21.04
C ILE A 32 -17.93 9.04 -19.75
N LYS A 33 -17.96 7.71 -19.85
CA LYS A 33 -17.60 6.82 -18.73
C LYS A 33 -16.09 6.76 -18.67
N ILE A 34 -15.47 7.43 -17.69
CA ILE A 34 -14.04 7.36 -17.47
C ILE A 34 -13.83 6.53 -16.19
N MET A 35 -13.08 5.45 -16.29
CA MET A 35 -12.62 4.63 -15.17
C MET A 35 -11.11 4.75 -15.14
N GLY A 36 -10.56 5.32 -14.06
CA GLY A 36 -9.13 5.57 -13.95
C GLY A 36 -8.43 4.47 -13.13
N LEU A 37 -8.02 3.36 -13.78
CA LEU A 37 -7.00 2.47 -13.24
C LEU A 37 -5.65 2.87 -13.86
N PHE A 38 -4.70 3.26 -13.01
CA PHE A 38 -3.34 3.57 -13.39
C PHE A 38 -2.41 2.48 -12.88
N THR A 39 -1.58 1.92 -13.77
CA THR A 39 -0.48 1.02 -13.41
C THR A 39 0.82 1.74 -13.71
N GLY A 40 1.66 1.92 -12.70
CA GLY A 40 2.93 2.64 -12.83
C GLY A 40 4.11 1.88 -12.25
N ASN A 41 5.29 2.10 -12.82
CA ASN A 41 6.54 1.57 -12.31
C ASN A 41 7.48 2.73 -11.97
N PHE A 42 8.21 2.60 -10.85
CA PHE A 42 9.21 3.58 -10.46
C PHE A 42 10.35 2.92 -9.69
N TYR A 43 11.49 3.58 -9.68
CA TYR A 43 12.63 3.15 -8.88
C TYR A 43 12.44 3.58 -7.42
N SER A 44 12.32 2.61 -6.51
CA SER A 44 12.29 2.85 -5.07
C SER A 44 13.72 2.91 -4.51
N LYS A 45 13.99 3.93 -3.70
CA LYS A 45 15.27 4.07 -3.01
C LYS A 45 15.41 3.07 -1.85
N ASN A 46 14.32 2.80 -1.15
CA ASN A 46 14.29 1.84 -0.06
C ASN A 46 14.44 0.40 -0.56
N LEU A 47 13.77 0.06 -1.67
CA LEU A 47 13.88 -1.26 -2.28
C LEU A 47 15.13 -1.42 -3.16
N ARG A 48 15.77 -0.32 -3.60
CA ARG A 48 16.90 -0.29 -4.54
C ARG A 48 16.62 -1.00 -5.87
N MET A 49 15.35 -1.02 -6.27
CA MET A 49 14.88 -1.62 -7.52
C MET A 49 13.63 -0.92 -8.04
N THR A 50 13.26 -1.21 -9.27
CA THR A 50 11.98 -0.79 -9.84
C THR A 50 10.86 -1.63 -9.25
N THR A 51 9.79 -0.98 -8.82
CA THR A 51 8.59 -1.62 -8.29
C THR A 51 7.34 -1.07 -8.95
N GLN A 52 6.24 -1.81 -8.86
CA GLN A 52 4.95 -1.47 -9.45
C GLN A 52 3.99 -0.95 -8.39
N ILE A 53 3.12 -0.04 -8.81
CA ILE A 53 1.91 0.34 -8.08
C ILE A 53 0.71 0.32 -9.01
N ASN A 54 -0.45 0.02 -8.46
CA ASN A 54 -1.73 0.28 -9.09
C ASN A 54 -2.49 1.35 -8.32
N VAL A 55 -3.13 2.26 -9.04
CA VAL A 55 -3.91 3.36 -8.43
C VAL A 55 -5.27 3.44 -9.10
N ILE A 56 -6.33 3.38 -8.28
CA ILE A 56 -7.70 3.59 -8.74
C ILE A 56 -8.12 5.01 -8.40
N PHE A 57 -8.65 5.73 -9.39
CA PHE A 57 -9.27 7.04 -9.19
C PHE A 57 -10.81 6.92 -9.20
N PRO A 58 -11.52 7.58 -8.28
CA PRO A 58 -12.98 7.52 -8.17
C PRO A 58 -13.65 8.41 -9.22
N ASP A 59 -13.55 8.04 -10.49
CA ASP A 59 -14.12 8.82 -11.57
C ASP A 59 -15.64 8.85 -11.54
N VAL A 60 -16.21 9.95 -12.01
CA VAL A 60 -17.66 10.11 -12.13
C VAL A 60 -18.20 9.17 -13.19
N SER A 61 -19.06 8.24 -12.80
CA SER A 61 -19.80 7.38 -13.71
C SER A 61 -21.30 7.44 -13.43
N ASN A 62 -22.13 7.23 -14.48
CA ASN A 62 -23.58 7.26 -14.33
C ASN A 62 -24.17 6.01 -13.65
N ASP A 63 -23.37 4.98 -13.46
CA ASP A 63 -23.76 3.68 -12.93
C ASP A 63 -23.52 3.53 -11.42
N VAL A 64 -22.74 4.45 -10.81
CA VAL A 64 -22.52 4.46 -9.37
C VAL A 64 -22.72 5.89 -8.87
N THR A 65 -23.70 6.07 -8.00
CA THR A 65 -23.87 7.34 -7.28
C THR A 65 -22.93 7.35 -6.08
N PRO A 66 -22.00 8.31 -5.99
CA PRO A 66 -21.15 8.43 -4.82
C PRO A 66 -21.97 8.73 -3.55
N LEU A 67 -21.60 8.13 -2.44
CA LEU A 67 -22.18 8.45 -1.12
C LEU A 67 -21.54 9.71 -0.52
N TYR A 68 -20.34 10.06 -0.98
CA TYR A 68 -19.57 11.21 -0.51
C TYR A 68 -19.06 11.98 -1.71
N GLU A 69 -19.23 13.30 -1.66
CA GLU A 69 -18.74 14.23 -2.68
C GLU A 69 -17.54 15.03 -2.15
N GLY A 70 -16.89 15.77 -3.03
CA GLY A 70 -15.75 16.63 -2.71
C GLY A 70 -14.39 15.98 -3.03
N THR A 71 -13.35 16.40 -2.32
CA THR A 71 -11.98 15.87 -2.52
C THR A 71 -11.93 14.40 -2.12
N PRO A 72 -11.47 13.51 -3.01
CA PRO A 72 -11.33 12.10 -2.67
C PRO A 72 -10.40 11.87 -1.48
N LYS A 73 -10.75 10.88 -0.65
CA LYS A 73 -9.87 10.39 0.41
C LYS A 73 -8.87 9.38 -0.15
N VAL A 74 -7.78 9.15 0.57
CA VAL A 74 -6.70 8.25 0.16
C VAL A 74 -6.74 6.97 0.97
N LEU A 75 -6.73 5.82 0.29
CA LEU A 75 -6.61 4.50 0.91
C LEU A 75 -5.38 3.78 0.36
N TYR A 76 -4.44 3.45 1.21
CA TYR A 76 -3.38 2.48 0.92
C TYR A 76 -3.93 1.09 1.19
N LEU A 77 -3.99 0.23 0.15
CA LEU A 77 -4.61 -1.08 0.23
C LEU A 77 -3.58 -2.17 -0.07
N LEU A 78 -3.30 -2.97 0.95
CA LEU A 78 -2.16 -3.88 1.01
C LEU A 78 -2.58 -5.32 0.70
N HIS A 79 -1.82 -6.01 -0.16
CA HIS A 79 -2.10 -7.39 -0.57
C HIS A 79 -1.58 -8.43 0.43
N GLY A 80 -2.10 -9.67 0.34
CA GLY A 80 -1.70 -10.82 1.13
C GLY A 80 -0.40 -11.50 0.67
N LEU A 81 0.00 -12.59 1.34
CA LEU A 81 1.29 -13.26 1.15
C LEU A 81 1.55 -13.75 -0.28
N SER A 82 0.53 -14.30 -0.93
CA SER A 82 0.59 -14.84 -2.30
C SER A 82 0.06 -13.89 -3.36
N GLY A 83 -0.33 -12.68 -2.95
CA GLY A 83 -0.87 -11.64 -3.80
C GLY A 83 0.19 -10.76 -4.47
N ASN A 84 -0.29 -9.74 -5.15
CA ASN A 84 0.51 -8.69 -5.77
C ASN A 84 -0.31 -7.40 -5.86
N SER A 85 0.25 -6.36 -6.47
CA SER A 85 -0.45 -5.07 -6.66
C SER A 85 -1.77 -5.17 -7.44
N ASP A 86 -2.03 -6.27 -8.18
CA ASP A 86 -3.25 -6.49 -8.95
C ASP A 86 -4.35 -7.24 -8.17
N GLU A 87 -4.03 -7.84 -7.03
CA GLU A 87 -4.91 -8.76 -6.31
C GLU A 87 -6.31 -8.18 -6.08
N TRP A 88 -6.37 -6.99 -5.52
CA TRP A 88 -7.63 -6.35 -5.18
C TRP A 88 -8.51 -6.02 -6.40
N THR A 89 -7.90 -5.64 -7.52
CA THR A 89 -8.64 -5.36 -8.77
C THR A 89 -9.17 -6.64 -9.41
N ARG A 90 -8.43 -7.75 -9.31
CA ARG A 90 -8.79 -9.01 -9.95
C ARG A 90 -9.81 -9.81 -9.16
N PHE A 91 -9.76 -9.77 -7.82
CA PHE A 91 -10.52 -10.67 -6.97
C PHE A 91 -11.58 -9.98 -6.11
N SER A 92 -11.76 -8.66 -6.28
CA SER A 92 -12.75 -7.93 -5.50
C SER A 92 -13.54 -6.90 -6.34
N LYS A 93 -14.49 -6.23 -5.69
CA LYS A 93 -15.23 -5.11 -6.28
C LYS A 93 -14.60 -3.75 -5.86
N ILE A 94 -13.30 -3.70 -5.71
CA ILE A 94 -12.64 -2.51 -5.14
C ILE A 94 -12.87 -1.25 -5.98
N GLU A 95 -12.91 -1.35 -7.30
CA GLU A 95 -13.20 -0.23 -8.19
C GLU A 95 -14.60 0.35 -7.95
N TYR A 96 -15.60 -0.52 -7.74
CA TYR A 96 -16.94 -0.08 -7.38
C TYR A 96 -16.94 0.67 -6.05
N TYR A 97 -16.23 0.16 -5.04
CA TYR A 97 -16.14 0.79 -3.73
C TYR A 97 -15.35 2.10 -3.76
N ALA A 98 -14.29 2.20 -4.56
CA ALA A 98 -13.55 3.42 -4.77
C ALA A 98 -14.46 4.57 -5.22
N LYS A 99 -15.32 4.31 -6.21
CA LYS A 99 -16.31 5.26 -6.71
C LYS A 99 -17.38 5.57 -5.68
N LYS A 100 -17.97 4.52 -5.09
CA LYS A 100 -19.08 4.67 -4.16
C LYS A 100 -18.72 5.48 -2.92
N TYR A 101 -17.51 5.33 -2.42
CA TYR A 101 -17.03 5.99 -1.22
C TYR A 101 -16.04 7.14 -1.47
N ASN A 102 -15.80 7.48 -2.73
CA ASN A 102 -14.93 8.57 -3.16
C ASN A 102 -13.50 8.44 -2.62
N PHE A 103 -12.86 7.28 -2.90
CA PHE A 103 -11.48 6.99 -2.52
C PHE A 103 -10.56 6.92 -3.74
N ILE A 104 -9.39 7.54 -3.65
CA ILE A 104 -8.23 7.15 -4.44
C ILE A 104 -7.57 5.98 -3.70
N ILE A 105 -7.41 4.84 -4.38
CA ILE A 105 -6.87 3.62 -3.77
C ILE A 105 -5.51 3.32 -4.38
N ILE A 106 -4.50 3.18 -3.53
CA ILE A 106 -3.10 2.93 -3.90
C ILE A 106 -2.73 1.52 -3.43
N MET A 107 -2.33 0.68 -4.37
CA MET A 107 -2.00 -0.73 -4.14
C MET A 107 -0.54 -0.97 -4.54
N PRO A 108 0.39 -1.03 -3.57
CA PRO A 108 1.79 -1.28 -3.85
C PRO A 108 2.09 -2.76 -4.07
N GLU A 109 3.15 -3.05 -4.83
CA GLU A 109 3.79 -4.35 -4.89
C GLU A 109 4.81 -4.49 -3.77
N VAL A 110 4.68 -5.53 -2.94
CA VAL A 110 5.60 -5.76 -1.81
C VAL A 110 6.09 -7.20 -1.69
N GLN A 111 5.74 -8.06 -2.65
CA GLN A 111 6.13 -9.46 -2.64
C GLN A 111 5.73 -10.16 -1.32
N ARG A 112 6.53 -11.11 -0.85
CA ARG A 112 6.31 -11.88 0.38
C ARG A 112 7.01 -11.27 1.61
N SER A 113 7.13 -9.95 1.67
CA SER A 113 8.03 -9.24 2.58
C SER A 113 7.52 -9.07 4.02
N PHE A 114 6.26 -9.39 4.31
CA PHE A 114 5.59 -9.00 5.57
C PHE A 114 5.76 -7.52 5.93
N TYR A 115 5.98 -6.68 4.90
CA TYR A 115 6.16 -5.23 5.11
C TYR A 115 7.28 -4.93 6.13
N THR A 116 8.34 -5.75 6.15
CA THR A 116 9.44 -5.64 7.11
C THR A 116 10.64 -4.91 6.51
N THR A 117 11.55 -4.51 7.38
CA THR A 117 12.91 -4.13 7.00
C THR A 117 13.79 -5.36 7.17
N GLY A 118 14.04 -6.08 6.07
CA GLY A 118 14.81 -7.33 6.12
C GLY A 118 16.29 -7.10 6.50
N LYS A 119 16.89 -8.07 7.16
CA LYS A 119 18.33 -8.04 7.53
C LYS A 119 19.25 -8.00 6.31
N VAL A 120 18.76 -8.37 5.13
CA VAL A 120 19.50 -8.38 3.86
C VAL A 120 19.35 -7.07 3.05
N GLY A 121 18.76 -6.04 3.62
CA GLY A 121 18.81 -4.68 3.09
C GLY A 121 17.71 -4.29 2.10
N ILE A 122 16.60 -5.00 2.03
CA ILE A 122 15.38 -4.59 1.32
C ILE A 122 14.39 -4.06 2.35
N ASP A 123 14.05 -2.79 2.25
CA ASP A 123 13.27 -2.08 3.26
C ASP A 123 11.84 -1.81 2.77
N TYR A 124 10.98 -2.82 2.88
CA TYR A 124 9.58 -2.69 2.51
C TYR A 124 8.76 -1.86 3.51
N PHE A 125 9.19 -1.80 4.78
CA PHE A 125 8.49 -0.99 5.76
C PHE A 125 8.58 0.50 5.39
N HIS A 126 9.78 1.06 5.25
CA HIS A 126 9.91 2.48 4.91
C HIS A 126 9.49 2.80 3.48
N TYR A 127 9.54 1.81 2.57
CA TYR A 127 8.96 1.95 1.25
C TYR A 127 7.47 2.27 1.33
N VAL A 128 6.67 1.45 2.03
CA VAL A 128 5.20 1.63 2.09
C VAL A 128 4.81 2.73 3.09
N ALA A 129 5.50 2.83 4.23
CA ALA A 129 5.15 3.78 5.28
C ALA A 129 5.52 5.23 4.94
N ASP A 130 6.60 5.44 4.20
CA ASP A 130 7.19 6.77 4.03
C ASP A 130 7.41 7.16 2.56
N GLU A 131 8.09 6.34 1.76
CA GLU A 131 8.45 6.67 0.38
C GLU A 131 7.24 6.70 -0.55
N LEU A 132 6.41 5.67 -0.52
CA LEU A 132 5.23 5.56 -1.37
C LEU A 132 4.25 6.72 -1.17
N PRO A 133 3.86 7.11 0.07
CA PRO A 133 3.04 8.28 0.30
C PRO A 133 3.65 9.56 -0.26
N ALA A 134 4.95 9.78 -0.06
CA ALA A 134 5.63 10.97 -0.55
C ALA A 134 5.63 11.06 -2.09
N ILE A 135 5.86 9.94 -2.78
CA ILE A 135 5.85 9.87 -4.24
C ILE A 135 4.44 10.06 -4.78
N CYS A 136 3.45 9.33 -4.27
CA CYS A 136 2.06 9.42 -4.72
C CYS A 136 1.46 10.81 -4.44
N GLY A 137 1.76 11.38 -3.27
CA GLY A 137 1.35 12.74 -2.92
C GLY A 137 1.85 13.77 -3.93
N LYS A 138 3.12 13.65 -4.34
CA LYS A 138 3.73 14.53 -5.35
C LYS A 138 3.16 14.30 -6.75
N TRP A 139 2.98 13.04 -7.17
CA TRP A 139 2.54 12.73 -8.53
C TRP A 139 1.09 13.03 -8.78
N PHE A 140 0.23 12.73 -7.81
CA PHE A 140 -1.22 12.81 -7.96
C PHE A 140 -1.84 13.98 -7.17
N HIS A 141 -1.01 14.83 -6.54
CA HIS A 141 -1.46 15.98 -5.72
C HIS A 141 -2.50 15.59 -4.67
N LEU A 142 -2.24 14.48 -3.95
CA LEU A 142 -3.18 13.91 -2.99
C LEU A 142 -3.29 14.76 -1.73
N ASP A 143 -4.51 14.86 -1.20
CA ASP A 143 -4.74 15.38 0.14
C ASP A 143 -4.46 14.27 1.18
N GLN A 144 -3.22 14.25 1.67
CA GLN A 144 -2.73 13.25 2.62
C GLN A 144 -2.79 13.73 4.08
N ARG A 145 -3.64 14.70 4.39
CA ARG A 145 -3.92 15.01 5.79
C ARG A 145 -4.47 13.77 6.48
N ARG A 146 -4.12 13.61 7.76
CA ARG A 146 -4.47 12.44 8.57
C ARG A 146 -5.94 12.05 8.43
N GLU A 147 -6.86 13.00 8.58
CA GLU A 147 -8.31 12.80 8.51
C GLU A 147 -8.81 12.33 7.13
N ASN A 148 -7.98 12.41 6.10
CA ASN A 148 -8.28 11.97 4.73
C ASN A 148 -7.47 10.75 4.28
N THR A 149 -6.62 10.18 5.18
CA THR A 149 -5.71 9.09 4.84
C THR A 149 -6.00 7.84 5.66
N PHE A 150 -6.10 6.71 4.96
CA PHE A 150 -6.48 5.42 5.51
C PHE A 150 -5.52 4.34 4.99
N ILE A 151 -5.40 3.25 5.73
CA ILE A 151 -4.65 2.08 5.32
C ILE A 151 -5.44 0.83 5.66
N ALA A 152 -5.42 -0.16 4.78
CA ALA A 152 -6.09 -1.44 4.99
C ALA A 152 -5.33 -2.56 4.30
N GLY A 153 -5.61 -3.79 4.66
CA GLY A 153 -5.05 -4.95 3.99
C GLY A 153 -5.63 -6.26 4.48
N GLU A 154 -5.30 -7.31 3.75
CA GLU A 154 -5.75 -8.68 4.03
C GLU A 154 -4.54 -9.55 4.41
N SER A 155 -4.70 -10.44 5.39
CA SER A 155 -3.69 -11.42 5.80
C SER A 155 -2.34 -10.75 6.14
N MET A 156 -1.25 -11.05 5.41
CA MET A 156 0.03 -10.34 5.48
C MET A 156 -0.16 -8.81 5.36
N GLY A 157 -1.04 -8.37 4.44
CA GLY A 157 -1.38 -6.94 4.26
C GLY A 157 -2.12 -6.36 5.44
N GLY A 158 -2.98 -7.14 6.11
CA GLY A 158 -3.66 -6.74 7.35
C GLY A 158 -2.69 -6.50 8.50
N TYR A 159 -1.70 -7.38 8.65
CA TYR A 159 -0.57 -7.17 9.56
C TYR A 159 0.22 -5.91 9.20
N GLY A 160 0.63 -5.78 7.92
CA GLY A 160 1.38 -4.63 7.43
C GLY A 160 0.66 -3.31 7.66
N ALA A 161 -0.65 -3.26 7.39
CA ALA A 161 -1.47 -2.08 7.60
C ALA A 161 -1.49 -1.64 9.07
N VAL A 162 -1.73 -2.57 10.00
CA VAL A 162 -1.76 -2.27 11.44
C VAL A 162 -0.38 -1.85 11.93
N LYS A 163 0.68 -2.59 11.58
CA LYS A 163 2.05 -2.24 11.94
C LYS A 163 2.43 -0.83 11.46
N ILE A 164 2.14 -0.51 10.20
CA ILE A 164 2.48 0.79 9.61
C ILE A 164 1.69 1.90 10.30
N ALA A 165 0.37 1.74 10.45
CA ALA A 165 -0.47 2.77 11.07
C ALA A 165 -0.09 3.05 12.53
N LEU A 166 0.28 2.02 13.29
CA LEU A 166 0.69 2.19 14.68
C LEU A 166 2.11 2.75 14.84
N ASN A 167 2.99 2.58 13.85
CA ASN A 167 4.31 3.23 13.82
C ASN A 167 4.28 4.64 13.23
N ARG A 168 3.19 5.04 12.56
CA ARG A 168 2.99 6.36 11.93
C ARG A 168 1.58 6.89 12.26
N PRO A 169 1.21 7.00 13.56
CA PRO A 169 -0.16 7.35 13.96
C PRO A 169 -0.59 8.72 13.47
N GLU A 170 0.35 9.62 13.23
CA GLU A 170 0.12 10.95 12.69
C GLU A 170 -0.33 10.98 11.23
N LYS A 171 -0.18 9.86 10.50
CA LYS A 171 -0.50 9.79 9.07
C LYS A 171 -1.89 9.26 8.77
N TYR A 172 -2.46 8.45 9.67
CA TYR A 172 -3.67 7.67 9.36
C TYR A 172 -4.81 7.96 10.33
N GLU A 173 -6.00 8.26 9.80
CA GLU A 173 -7.23 8.40 10.57
C GLU A 173 -7.74 7.05 11.08
N ALA A 174 -7.69 6.04 10.20
CA ALA A 174 -8.07 4.68 10.57
C ALA A 174 -7.26 3.64 9.80
N VAL A 175 -7.18 2.46 10.40
CA VAL A 175 -6.60 1.25 9.80
C VAL A 175 -7.63 0.12 9.86
N ALA A 176 -7.70 -0.67 8.76
CA ALA A 176 -8.52 -1.89 8.73
C ALA A 176 -7.66 -3.12 8.44
N SER A 177 -7.86 -4.17 9.24
CA SER A 177 -7.22 -5.47 9.09
C SER A 177 -8.27 -6.53 8.76
N LEU A 178 -8.12 -7.19 7.62
CA LEU A 178 -8.97 -8.30 7.18
C LEU A 178 -8.17 -9.59 7.37
N SER A 179 -8.52 -10.39 8.36
CA SER A 179 -7.83 -11.66 8.72
C SER A 179 -6.30 -11.50 8.86
N GLY A 180 -5.85 -10.34 9.37
CA GLY A 180 -4.42 -10.03 9.52
C GLY A 180 -3.73 -10.85 10.59
N VAL A 181 -2.46 -11.16 10.38
CA VAL A 181 -1.60 -11.90 11.30
C VAL A 181 -1.14 -10.96 12.43
N LEU A 182 -2.06 -10.59 13.35
CA LEU A 182 -1.79 -9.60 14.39
C LEU A 182 -1.00 -10.14 15.57
N ASP A 183 -1.12 -11.44 15.89
CA ASP A 183 -0.15 -12.14 16.75
C ASP A 183 1.05 -12.58 15.92
N TYR A 184 1.85 -11.61 15.51
CA TYR A 184 2.99 -11.85 14.64
C TYR A 184 4.10 -12.64 15.32
N VAL A 185 4.27 -12.51 16.64
CA VAL A 185 5.25 -13.27 17.41
C VAL A 185 4.88 -14.76 17.40
N GLY A 186 3.64 -15.09 17.77
CA GLY A 186 3.16 -16.48 17.74
C GLY A 186 3.20 -17.08 16.32
N PHE A 187 2.91 -16.27 15.30
CA PHE A 187 3.05 -16.69 13.90
C PHE A 187 4.49 -17.03 13.53
N THR A 188 5.48 -16.18 13.89
CA THR A 188 6.89 -16.47 13.58
C THR A 188 7.40 -17.72 14.29
N GLU A 189 6.98 -17.95 15.55
CA GLU A 189 7.29 -19.17 16.29
C GLU A 189 6.72 -20.42 15.61
N MET A 190 5.48 -20.33 15.10
CA MET A 190 4.82 -21.43 14.39
C MET A 190 5.54 -21.78 13.07
N VAL A 191 5.96 -20.77 12.29
CA VAL A 191 6.73 -20.96 11.06
C VAL A 191 8.12 -21.56 11.37
N LEU A 192 8.82 -21.04 12.38
CA LEU A 192 10.14 -21.54 12.77
C LEU A 192 10.08 -23.01 13.26
N ALA A 193 8.99 -23.43 13.86
CA ALA A 193 8.73 -24.81 14.24
C ALA A 193 8.36 -25.74 13.05
N GLY A 194 8.22 -25.18 11.84
CA GLY A 194 7.80 -25.92 10.64
C GLY A 194 6.30 -26.29 10.60
N ASN A 195 5.48 -25.59 11.39
CA ASN A 195 4.04 -25.84 11.48
C ASN A 195 3.20 -24.96 10.54
N TRP A 196 3.83 -24.35 9.54
CA TRP A 196 3.15 -23.53 8.53
C TRP A 196 3.70 -23.85 7.13
N GLU A 197 2.83 -24.34 6.23
CA GLU A 197 3.25 -24.87 4.92
C GLU A 197 3.64 -23.78 3.91
N ASP A 198 3.00 -22.61 3.98
CA ASP A 198 3.16 -21.55 2.97
C ASP A 198 4.41 -20.66 3.19
N MET A 199 5.15 -20.88 4.26
CA MET A 199 6.33 -20.07 4.60
C MET A 199 7.41 -20.93 5.30
N SER A 200 8.65 -20.77 4.86
CA SER A 200 9.77 -21.50 5.45
C SER A 200 10.39 -20.76 6.64
N PRO A 201 11.04 -21.49 7.58
CA PRO A 201 11.86 -20.88 8.62
C PRO A 201 12.90 -19.90 8.09
N GLN A 202 13.48 -20.18 6.91
CA GLN A 202 14.49 -19.34 6.27
C GLN A 202 13.93 -17.99 5.83
N GLU A 203 12.66 -17.92 5.43
CA GLU A 203 12.01 -16.64 5.11
C GLU A 203 11.91 -15.77 6.37
N ILE A 204 11.47 -16.32 7.51
CA ILE A 204 11.43 -15.58 8.79
C ILE A 204 12.82 -15.13 9.22
N GLN A 205 13.82 -16.00 9.09
CA GLN A 205 15.21 -15.66 9.41
C GLN A 205 15.78 -14.57 8.49
N SER A 206 15.34 -14.48 7.24
CA SER A 206 15.74 -13.41 6.34
C SER A 206 15.21 -12.03 6.78
N PHE A 207 14.08 -12.01 7.47
CA PHE A 207 13.49 -10.78 8.03
C PHE A 207 14.13 -10.38 9.37
N HIS A 208 14.25 -11.33 10.31
CA HIS A 208 14.56 -11.06 11.70
C HIS A 208 15.94 -11.55 12.16
N GLY A 209 16.73 -12.12 11.24
CA GLY A 209 18.02 -12.76 11.55
C GLY A 209 17.85 -14.20 12.04
N GLU A 210 18.95 -14.84 12.44
CA GLU A 210 19.04 -16.26 12.76
C GLU A 210 18.03 -16.70 13.85
N ALA A 211 17.79 -15.86 14.85
CA ALA A 211 16.81 -16.14 15.90
C ALA A 211 15.36 -16.04 15.42
N GLY A 212 15.09 -15.43 14.28
CA GLY A 212 13.75 -15.25 13.71
C GLY A 212 12.78 -14.46 14.58
N LYS A 213 13.29 -13.67 15.55
CA LYS A 213 12.46 -12.95 16.51
C LYS A 213 12.17 -11.53 16.05
N PRO A 214 10.88 -11.13 15.90
CA PRO A 214 10.49 -9.76 15.59
C PRO A 214 10.90 -8.77 16.69
N GLU A 215 11.21 -7.54 16.28
CA GLU A 215 11.45 -6.44 17.21
C GLU A 215 10.12 -5.86 17.71
N GLU A 216 10.14 -5.08 18.80
CA GLU A 216 8.93 -4.51 19.42
C GLU A 216 8.10 -3.67 18.43
N TRP A 217 8.76 -2.88 17.56
CA TRP A 217 8.10 -2.05 16.56
C TRP A 217 7.43 -2.87 15.44
N GLU A 218 7.74 -4.14 15.32
CA GLU A 218 7.14 -5.08 14.37
C GLU A 218 5.97 -5.86 14.97
N ASN A 219 5.76 -5.76 16.29
CA ASN A 219 4.72 -6.48 17.02
C ASN A 219 3.46 -5.61 17.20
N PRO A 220 2.35 -5.86 16.45
CA PRO A 220 1.12 -5.10 16.60
C PRO A 220 0.56 -5.08 18.00
N LEU A 221 0.63 -6.19 18.74
CA LEU A 221 0.10 -6.29 20.10
C LEU A 221 0.86 -5.35 21.05
N PHE A 222 2.19 -5.32 20.98
CA PHE A 222 3.00 -4.37 21.72
C PHE A 222 2.68 -2.91 21.37
N LEU A 223 2.53 -2.61 20.06
CA LEU A 223 2.24 -1.26 19.60
C LEU A 223 0.87 -0.77 20.05
N VAL A 224 -0.16 -1.63 20.05
CA VAL A 224 -1.50 -1.29 20.57
C VAL A 224 -1.44 -0.93 22.05
N GLU A 225 -0.73 -1.70 22.87
CA GLU A 225 -0.55 -1.41 24.29
C GLU A 225 0.18 -0.08 24.51
N LYS A 226 1.26 0.15 23.77
CA LYS A 226 2.06 1.39 23.81
C LYS A 226 1.23 2.63 23.47
N LEU A 227 0.34 2.53 22.47
CA LEU A 227 -0.49 3.64 22.00
C LEU A 227 -1.87 3.71 22.65
N ALA A 228 -2.19 2.83 23.59
CA ALA A 228 -3.53 2.74 24.18
C ALA A 228 -4.07 4.07 24.74
N LYS A 229 -3.18 4.93 25.23
CA LYS A 229 -3.50 6.24 25.81
C LYS A 229 -3.18 7.42 24.90
N ASP A 230 -2.67 7.18 23.69
CA ASP A 230 -2.36 8.24 22.74
C ASP A 230 -3.64 8.72 22.06
N GLU A 231 -3.93 9.99 22.18
CA GLU A 231 -5.11 10.61 21.55
C GLU A 231 -5.00 10.61 19.99
N ASN A 232 -3.80 10.57 19.46
CA ASN A 232 -3.54 10.53 18.02
C ASN A 232 -3.54 9.11 17.44
N ARG A 233 -3.83 8.06 18.25
CA ARG A 233 -3.89 6.70 17.73
C ARG A 233 -4.93 6.58 16.60
N PRO A 234 -4.64 5.83 15.51
CA PRO A 234 -5.63 5.59 14.48
C PRO A 234 -6.77 4.71 15.02
N ARG A 235 -7.97 4.87 14.47
CA ARG A 235 -9.07 3.93 14.73
C ARG A 235 -8.73 2.58 14.11
N LEU A 236 -8.75 1.52 14.91
CA LEU A 236 -8.52 0.16 14.45
C LEU A 236 -9.86 -0.54 14.18
N ILE A 237 -9.99 -1.08 12.97
CA ILE A 237 -11.13 -1.91 12.53
C ILE A 237 -10.57 -3.29 12.16
N GLN A 238 -11.13 -4.34 12.76
CA GLN A 238 -10.66 -5.70 12.53
C GLN A 238 -11.81 -6.60 12.08
N PHE A 239 -11.55 -7.38 11.05
CA PHE A 239 -12.42 -8.45 10.57
C PHE A 239 -11.63 -9.76 10.60
N CYS A 240 -12.22 -10.81 11.17
CA CYS A 240 -11.63 -12.15 11.22
C CYS A 240 -12.73 -13.19 11.11
N GLY A 241 -12.43 -14.34 10.52
CA GLY A 241 -13.30 -15.50 10.56
C GLY A 241 -13.46 -16.01 12.01
N THR A 242 -14.52 -16.76 12.25
CA THR A 242 -14.84 -17.35 13.56
C THR A 242 -14.65 -18.87 13.59
N GLU A 243 -14.12 -19.44 12.51
CA GLU A 243 -13.93 -20.89 12.34
C GLU A 243 -12.52 -21.32 12.72
#